data_b889c864627750ce8e86432fedfca45b
#
_entry.id   b889c864627750ce8e86432fedfca45b
#
_cell.length_a   1.000
_cell.length_b   1.000
_cell.length_c   1.000
_cell.angle_alpha   90.00
_cell.angle_beta   90.00
_cell.angle_gamma   90.00
#
_symmetry.space_group_name_H-M   'P 1'
#
loop_
_entity.id
_entity.type
_entity.pdbx_description
1 polymer ?
#
loop_
_entity_poly.entity_id
_entity_poly.type
_entity_poly.pdbx_seq_one_letter_code
_entity_poly.pdbx_strand_id
1 'polypeptide(L)'
;VKRIYGIAERQFRGYYFRASRMKGVTGENLLLLLERRLDNVIRRSGLSRTIWGARQMVAHGHILVNGRKTDRPSFEVSIGDVVTLKPKLHKLAREAMESMAGHEVPGWLGLDPAELAVRVVAVPTQDQIPFDVNPNLIVEFYR
;
A
#
# COMPACT_ATOMS: atom_id res chain seq x y z
N VAL A 1 -10.64 -7.74 5.37
CA VAL A 1 -9.77 -7.31 4.27
C VAL A 1 -10.11 -5.91 3.78
N LYS A 2 -11.37 -5.65 3.43
CA LYS A 2 -11.81 -4.31 2.99
C LYS A 2 -11.50 -3.22 4.02
N ARG A 3 -11.68 -3.50 5.30
CA ARG A 3 -11.39 -2.54 6.39
C ARG A 3 -9.91 -2.20 6.49
N ILE A 4 -9.05 -3.19 6.31
CA ILE A 4 -7.60 -3.02 6.42
C ILE A 4 -7.09 -2.08 5.32
N TYR A 5 -7.60 -2.23 4.10
CA TYR A 5 -7.23 -1.38 2.97
C TYR A 5 -8.14 -0.17 2.81
N GLY A 6 -9.24 -0.09 3.57
CA GLY A 6 -10.16 1.04 3.54
C GLY A 6 -10.88 1.20 2.20
N ILE A 7 -11.29 0.12 1.54
CA ILE A 7 -11.84 0.15 0.19
C ILE A 7 -13.34 -0.05 0.19
N ALA A 8 -14.03 0.69 -0.67
CA ALA A 8 -15.47 0.52 -0.89
C ALA A 8 -15.76 -0.81 -1.59
N GLU A 9 -16.93 -1.36 -1.35
CA GLU A 9 -17.39 -2.64 -1.90
C GLU A 9 -17.26 -2.73 -3.41
N ARG A 10 -17.67 -1.68 -4.11
CA ARG A 10 -17.63 -1.64 -5.58
C ARG A 10 -16.19 -1.76 -6.10
N GLN A 11 -15.27 -1.03 -5.50
CA GLN A 11 -13.86 -1.07 -5.88
C GLN A 11 -13.24 -2.43 -5.55
N PHE A 12 -13.61 -2.99 -4.40
CA PHE A 12 -13.14 -4.31 -3.98
C PHE A 12 -13.57 -5.39 -4.97
N ARG A 13 -14.80 -5.35 -5.45
CA ARG A 13 -15.27 -6.28 -6.50
C ARG A 13 -14.44 -6.19 -7.77
N GLY A 14 -14.08 -4.97 -8.18
CA GLY A 14 -13.22 -4.77 -9.33
C GLY A 14 -11.87 -5.47 -9.18
N TYR A 15 -11.26 -5.35 -8.01
CA TYR A 15 -10.02 -6.06 -7.70
C TYR A 15 -10.22 -7.58 -7.72
N TYR A 16 -11.32 -8.05 -7.17
CA TYR A 16 -11.62 -9.48 -7.16
C TYR A 16 -11.74 -10.04 -8.58
N PHE A 17 -12.50 -9.41 -9.46
CA PHE A 17 -12.63 -9.85 -10.83
C PHE A 17 -11.31 -9.84 -11.58
N ARG A 18 -10.52 -8.83 -11.36
CA ARG A 18 -9.21 -8.72 -11.96
C ARG A 18 -8.27 -9.83 -11.47
N ALA A 19 -8.28 -10.11 -10.17
CA ALA A 19 -7.49 -11.18 -9.56
C ALA A 19 -7.89 -12.56 -10.09
N SER A 20 -9.19 -12.78 -10.34
CA SER A 20 -9.70 -14.06 -10.83
C SER A 20 -9.24 -14.38 -12.26
N ARG A 21 -8.87 -13.37 -13.04
CA ARG A 21 -8.37 -13.51 -14.40
C ARG A 21 -6.85 -13.70 -14.47
N MET A 22 -6.15 -13.50 -13.37
CA MET A 22 -4.71 -13.69 -13.28
C MET A 22 -4.38 -15.16 -13.04
N LYS A 23 -3.19 -15.59 -13.45
CA LYS A 23 -2.70 -16.93 -13.15
C LYS A 23 -2.43 -17.06 -11.67
N GLY A 24 -2.76 -18.23 -11.11
CA GLY A 24 -2.52 -18.54 -9.73
C GLY A 24 -3.79 -18.51 -8.88
N VAL A 25 -3.63 -18.45 -7.56
CA VAL A 25 -4.74 -18.48 -6.61
C VAL A 25 -5.38 -17.11 -6.53
N THR A 26 -6.69 -17.03 -6.79
CA THR A 26 -7.43 -15.76 -6.85
C THR A 26 -7.30 -14.93 -5.59
N GLY A 27 -7.43 -15.56 -4.40
CA GLY A 27 -7.32 -14.85 -3.14
C GLY A 27 -5.93 -14.25 -2.90
N GLU A 28 -4.88 -14.98 -3.27
CA GLU A 28 -3.51 -14.47 -3.19
C GLU A 28 -3.30 -13.32 -4.16
N ASN A 29 -3.78 -13.44 -5.40
CA ASN A 29 -3.71 -12.38 -6.40
C ASN A 29 -4.42 -11.12 -5.92
N LEU A 30 -5.59 -11.28 -5.30
CA LEU A 30 -6.36 -10.18 -4.74
C LEU A 30 -5.56 -9.41 -3.69
N LEU A 31 -4.96 -10.13 -2.73
CA LEU A 31 -4.15 -9.50 -1.69
C LEU A 31 -2.93 -8.79 -2.26
N LEU A 32 -2.28 -9.37 -3.27
CA LEU A 32 -1.14 -8.73 -3.93
C LEU A 32 -1.53 -7.44 -4.66
N LEU A 33 -2.69 -7.43 -5.33
CA LEU A 33 -3.19 -6.21 -5.97
C LEU A 33 -3.48 -5.11 -4.96
N LEU A 34 -4.09 -5.45 -3.83
CA LEU A 34 -4.41 -4.50 -2.77
C LEU A 34 -3.13 -3.97 -2.10
N GLU A 35 -2.15 -4.83 -1.90
CA GLU A 35 -0.89 -4.46 -1.25
C GLU A 35 -0.10 -3.44 -2.07
N ARG A 36 -0.22 -3.47 -3.39
CA ARG A 36 0.49 -2.57 -4.30
C ARG A 36 -0.13 -1.19 -4.46
N ARG A 37 -1.23 -0.89 -3.79
CA ARG A 37 -1.83 0.44 -3.83
C ARG A 37 -0.89 1.47 -3.21
N LEU A 38 -0.84 2.66 -3.79
CA LEU A 38 0.03 3.74 -3.30
C LEU A 38 -0.29 4.13 -1.86
N ASP A 39 -1.58 4.24 -1.51
CA ASP A 39 -1.98 4.55 -0.14
C ASP A 39 -1.50 3.48 0.85
N ASN A 40 -1.57 2.22 0.46
CA ASN A 40 -1.09 1.11 1.28
C ASN A 40 0.44 1.16 1.45
N VAL A 41 1.17 1.47 0.39
CA VAL A 41 2.65 1.60 0.44
C VAL A 41 3.07 2.64 1.48
N ILE A 42 2.40 3.78 1.50
CA ILE A 42 2.69 4.86 2.45
C ILE A 42 2.43 4.39 3.88
N ARG A 43 1.34 3.70 4.12
CA ARG A 43 1.03 3.15 5.44
C ARG A 43 2.02 2.06 5.85
N ARG A 44 2.34 1.12 4.98
CA ARG A 44 3.28 0.02 5.27
C ARG A 44 4.69 0.52 5.58
N SER A 45 5.09 1.62 4.96
CA SER A 45 6.40 2.22 5.21
C SER A 45 6.48 3.02 6.51
N GLY A 46 5.35 3.26 7.17
CA GLY A 46 5.29 4.03 8.41
C GLY A 46 5.22 5.53 8.23
N LEU A 47 5.11 6.02 7.00
CA LEU A 47 4.99 7.46 6.72
C LEU A 47 3.64 8.03 7.12
N SER A 48 2.64 7.17 7.29
CA SER A 48 1.35 7.50 7.87
C SER A 48 0.93 6.39 8.83
N ARG A 49 0.32 6.75 9.95
CA ARG A 49 -0.16 5.78 10.94
C ARG A 49 -1.40 5.03 10.50
N THR A 50 -2.20 5.63 9.61
CA THR A 50 -3.48 5.08 9.19
C THR A 50 -3.61 5.06 7.68
N ILE A 51 -4.44 4.13 7.18
CA ILE A 51 -4.74 4.08 5.75
C ILE A 51 -5.47 5.35 5.28
N TRP A 52 -6.34 5.91 6.13
CA TRP A 52 -7.05 7.14 5.83
C TRP A 52 -6.10 8.32 5.70
N GLY A 53 -5.14 8.43 6.61
CA GLY A 53 -4.10 9.48 6.53
C GLY A 53 -3.25 9.34 5.28
N ALA A 54 -2.85 8.11 4.95
CA ALA A 54 -2.09 7.84 3.74
C ALA A 54 -2.88 8.23 2.47
N ARG A 55 -4.15 7.87 2.43
CA ARG A 55 -5.02 8.21 1.31
C ARG A 55 -5.16 9.71 1.13
N GLN A 56 -5.30 10.43 2.23
CA GLN A 56 -5.42 11.89 2.22
C GLN A 56 -4.14 12.54 1.69
N MET A 57 -2.97 12.06 2.11
CA MET A 57 -1.68 12.54 1.59
C MET A 57 -1.63 12.43 0.06
N VAL A 58 -2.06 11.30 -0.48
CA VAL A 58 -2.07 11.07 -1.92
C VAL A 58 -3.09 11.97 -2.61
N ALA A 59 -4.34 11.94 -2.14
CA ALA A 59 -5.44 12.69 -2.76
C ALA A 59 -5.21 14.20 -2.77
N HIS A 60 -4.52 14.72 -1.76
CA HIS A 60 -4.19 16.16 -1.69
C HIS A 60 -2.95 16.54 -2.50
N GLY A 61 -2.36 15.60 -3.24
CA GLY A 61 -1.26 15.89 -4.14
C GLY A 61 0.09 16.08 -3.48
N HIS A 62 0.30 15.48 -2.30
CA HIS A 62 1.55 15.62 -1.56
C HIS A 62 2.55 14.50 -1.82
N ILE A 63 2.22 13.54 -2.66
CA ILE A 63 3.03 12.37 -2.95
C ILE A 63 3.59 12.44 -4.37
N LEU A 64 4.86 12.08 -4.50
CA LEU A 64 5.54 11.97 -5.78
C LEU A 64 5.95 10.51 -6.01
N VAL A 65 5.71 10.01 -7.21
CA VAL A 65 6.20 8.71 -7.65
C VAL A 65 7.18 8.96 -8.78
N ASN A 66 8.44 8.58 -8.58
CA ASN A 66 9.52 8.87 -9.53
C ASN A 66 9.62 10.36 -9.89
N GLY A 67 9.41 11.22 -8.90
CA GLY A 67 9.46 12.67 -9.06
C GLY A 67 8.21 13.31 -9.65
N ARG A 68 7.17 12.52 -9.95
CA ARG A 68 5.93 13.02 -10.54
C ARG A 68 4.80 13.00 -9.51
N LYS A 69 4.07 14.10 -9.40
CA LYS A 69 2.90 14.19 -8.54
C LYS A 69 1.88 13.11 -8.95
N THR A 70 1.47 12.31 -7.97
CA THR A 70 0.50 11.24 -8.16
C THR A 70 -0.57 11.37 -7.09
N ASP A 71 -1.80 11.65 -7.51
CA ASP A 71 -2.91 11.98 -6.60
C ASP A 71 -4.00 10.92 -6.54
N ARG A 72 -3.75 9.74 -7.11
CA ARG A 72 -4.68 8.60 -7.05
C ARG A 72 -4.22 7.60 -6.00
N PRO A 73 -4.96 7.43 -4.89
CA PRO A 73 -4.62 6.44 -3.87
C PRO A 73 -4.54 5.01 -4.39
N SER A 74 -5.32 4.70 -5.43
CA SER A 74 -5.35 3.37 -6.06
C SER A 74 -4.22 3.13 -7.06
N PHE A 75 -3.34 4.11 -7.29
CA PHE A 75 -2.19 3.93 -8.18
C PHE A 75 -1.40 2.68 -7.76
N GLU A 76 -1.10 1.82 -8.72
CA GLU A 76 -0.35 0.59 -8.46
C GLU A 76 1.15 0.83 -8.69
N VAL A 77 1.94 0.63 -7.64
CA VAL A 77 3.38 0.77 -7.74
C VAL A 77 4.00 -0.45 -8.41
N SER A 78 5.14 -0.23 -9.06
CA SER A 78 5.91 -1.28 -9.73
C SER A 78 7.32 -1.32 -9.18
N ILE A 79 8.01 -2.44 -9.38
CA ILE A 79 9.42 -2.59 -8.96
C ILE A 79 10.24 -1.46 -9.56
N GLY A 80 11.06 -0.83 -8.73
CA GLY A 80 11.89 0.30 -9.12
C GLY A 80 11.27 1.67 -8.87
N ASP A 81 9.96 1.74 -8.60
CA ASP A 81 9.32 3.01 -8.27
C ASP A 81 9.85 3.55 -6.95
N VAL A 82 10.04 4.86 -6.91
CA VAL A 82 10.46 5.57 -5.70
C VAL A 82 9.36 6.55 -5.30
N VAL A 83 8.82 6.34 -4.11
CA VAL A 83 7.74 7.17 -3.55
C VAL A 83 8.37 8.17 -2.58
N THR A 84 8.10 9.46 -2.78
CA THR A 84 8.59 10.53 -1.92
C THR A 84 7.46 11.46 -1.52
N LEU A 85 7.71 12.26 -0.48
CA LEU A 85 6.78 13.26 0.04
C LEU A 85 7.26 14.66 -0.34
N LYS A 86 6.32 15.55 -0.62
CA LYS A 86 6.66 16.98 -0.68
C LYS A 86 7.16 17.47 0.68
N PRO A 87 8.09 18.43 0.72
CA PRO A 87 8.68 18.91 1.99
C PRO A 87 7.66 19.33 3.04
N LYS A 88 6.50 19.81 2.62
CA LYS A 88 5.39 20.20 3.50
C LYS A 88 4.96 19.10 4.46
N LEU A 89 5.08 17.82 4.07
CA LEU A 89 4.66 16.69 4.89
C LEU A 89 5.80 16.03 5.66
N HIS A 90 7.03 16.48 5.51
CA HIS A 90 8.17 15.81 6.15
C HIS A 90 8.04 15.76 7.68
N LYS A 91 7.64 16.87 8.31
CA LYS A 91 7.45 16.91 9.76
C LYS A 91 6.39 15.91 10.22
N LEU A 92 5.24 15.89 9.55
CA LEU A 92 4.14 14.97 9.87
C LEU A 92 4.56 13.51 9.73
N ALA A 93 5.28 13.20 8.65
CA ALA A 93 5.77 11.83 8.41
C ALA A 93 6.78 11.41 9.48
N ARG A 94 7.69 12.28 9.89
CA ARG A 94 8.66 11.98 10.94
C ARG A 94 7.96 11.74 12.28
N GLU A 95 6.94 12.53 12.61
CA GLU A 95 6.13 12.32 13.80
C GLU A 95 5.41 10.98 13.78
N ALA A 96 4.86 10.58 12.62
CA ALA A 96 4.22 9.30 12.46
C ALA A 96 5.20 8.15 12.67
N MET A 97 6.38 8.23 12.11
CA MET A 97 7.43 7.21 12.26
C MET A 97 7.87 7.08 13.72
N GLU A 98 8.02 8.19 14.44
CA GLU A 98 8.37 8.18 15.87
C GLU A 98 7.28 7.52 16.70
N SER A 99 6.02 7.84 16.44
CA SER A 99 4.89 7.27 17.19
C SER A 99 4.71 5.78 16.93
N MET A 100 5.25 5.27 15.84
CA MET A 100 5.20 3.86 15.45
C MET A 100 6.55 3.18 15.62
N ALA A 101 7.32 3.59 16.62
CA ALA A 101 8.62 2.97 16.91
C ALA A 101 8.46 1.45 17.06
N GLY A 102 9.30 0.69 16.36
CA GLY A 102 9.20 -0.76 16.30
C GLY A 102 8.36 -1.30 15.14
N HIS A 103 7.72 -0.43 14.34
CA HIS A 103 7.02 -0.86 13.14
C HIS A 103 8.01 -1.45 12.13
N GLU A 104 7.71 -2.65 11.65
CA GLU A 104 8.52 -3.29 10.62
C GLU A 104 8.01 -2.93 9.23
N VAL A 105 8.92 -2.42 8.39
CA VAL A 105 8.65 -2.20 6.97
C VAL A 105 8.76 -3.54 6.25
N PRO A 106 7.76 -3.97 5.47
CA PRO A 106 7.84 -5.24 4.75
C PRO A 106 9.05 -5.29 3.82
N GLY A 107 9.61 -6.50 3.63
CA GLY A 107 10.83 -6.67 2.84
C GLY A 107 10.74 -6.32 1.36
N TRP A 108 9.53 -6.14 0.80
CA TRP A 108 9.37 -5.71 -0.59
C TRP A 108 9.49 -4.19 -0.78
N LEU A 109 9.59 -3.45 0.34
CA LEU A 109 9.80 -2.00 0.36
C LEU A 109 11.12 -1.67 1.03
N GLY A 110 11.86 -0.71 0.47
CA GLY A 110 13.06 -0.18 1.08
C GLY A 110 12.84 1.27 1.51
N LEU A 111 12.76 1.52 2.81
CA LEU A 111 12.59 2.86 3.36
C LEU A 111 13.95 3.51 3.63
N ASP A 112 14.14 4.72 3.12
CA ASP A 112 15.24 5.61 3.53
C ASP A 112 14.65 6.63 4.50
N PRO A 113 14.87 6.46 5.82
CA PRO A 113 14.25 7.35 6.80
C PRO A 113 14.81 8.77 6.77
N ALA A 114 16.03 8.97 6.31
CA ALA A 114 16.62 10.30 6.21
C ALA A 114 15.96 11.13 5.13
N GLU A 115 15.72 10.51 3.96
CA GLU A 115 15.11 11.18 2.81
C GLU A 115 13.59 11.05 2.79
N LEU A 116 13.00 10.23 3.66
CA LEU A 116 11.58 9.88 3.65
C LEU A 116 11.15 9.34 2.28
N ALA A 117 11.99 8.50 1.70
CA ALA A 117 11.78 7.88 0.39
C ALA A 117 11.56 6.39 0.55
N VAL A 118 10.62 5.86 -0.21
CA VAL A 118 10.31 4.42 -0.23
C VAL A 118 10.53 3.89 -1.64
N ARG A 119 11.41 2.90 -1.77
CA ARG A 119 11.65 2.22 -3.04
C ARG A 119 10.92 0.88 -3.06
N VAL A 120 10.27 0.56 -4.14
CA VAL A 120 9.67 -0.76 -4.35
C VAL A 120 10.79 -1.67 -4.90
N VAL A 121 11.26 -2.59 -4.06
CA VAL A 121 12.42 -3.44 -4.40
C VAL A 121 12.02 -4.81 -4.92
N ALA A 122 10.79 -5.25 -4.66
CA ALA A 122 10.31 -6.56 -5.09
C ALA A 122 8.79 -6.54 -5.24
N VAL A 123 8.22 -7.62 -5.74
CA VAL A 123 6.77 -7.85 -5.69
C VAL A 123 6.43 -8.39 -4.30
N PRO A 124 5.38 -7.89 -3.63
CA PRO A 124 5.01 -8.42 -2.32
C PRO A 124 4.63 -9.90 -2.42
N THR A 125 4.99 -10.66 -1.40
CA THR A 125 4.60 -12.07 -1.27
C THR A 125 3.60 -12.20 -0.13
N GLN A 126 2.85 -13.29 -0.11
CA GLN A 126 1.79 -13.47 0.88
C GLN A 126 2.33 -13.46 2.32
N ASP A 127 3.50 -14.00 2.55
CA ASP A 127 4.16 -14.02 3.86
C ASP A 127 4.56 -12.64 4.36
N GLN A 128 4.63 -11.64 3.47
CA GLN A 128 4.96 -10.26 3.80
C GLN A 128 3.72 -9.42 4.14
N ILE A 129 2.51 -9.99 4.03
CA ILE A 129 1.28 -9.34 4.43
C ILE A 129 1.14 -9.54 5.95
N PRO A 130 1.12 -8.46 6.76
CA PRO A 130 1.29 -8.56 8.22
C PRO A 130 0.02 -8.92 8.98
N PHE A 131 -0.92 -9.61 8.37
CA PHE A 131 -2.12 -10.10 9.01
C PHE A 131 -2.50 -11.45 8.43
N ASP A 132 -3.08 -12.29 9.29
CA ASP A 132 -3.48 -13.63 8.92
C ASP A 132 -4.83 -13.58 8.20
N VAL A 133 -4.80 -13.69 6.89
CA VAL A 133 -6.01 -13.74 6.05
C VAL A 133 -5.94 -15.01 5.22
N ASN A 134 -7.01 -15.82 5.29
CA ASN A 134 -7.12 -16.96 4.41
C ASN A 134 -7.69 -16.50 3.06
N PRO A 135 -6.88 -16.47 1.97
CA PRO A 135 -7.36 -16.02 0.67
C PRO A 135 -8.53 -16.82 0.12
N ASN A 136 -8.64 -18.10 0.49
CA ASN A 136 -9.72 -18.97 0.04
C ASN A 136 -11.09 -18.55 0.58
N LEU A 137 -11.12 -17.99 1.79
CA LEU A 137 -12.38 -17.48 2.36
C LEU A 137 -12.90 -16.29 1.59
N ILE A 138 -12.02 -15.44 1.05
CA ILE A 138 -12.40 -14.31 0.22
C ILE A 138 -13.03 -14.80 -1.08
N VAL A 139 -12.43 -15.80 -1.71
CA VAL A 139 -12.95 -16.39 -2.95
C VAL A 139 -14.33 -17.01 -2.73
N GLU A 140 -14.49 -17.76 -1.65
CA GLU A 140 -15.77 -18.39 -1.30
C GLU A 140 -16.89 -17.36 -1.12
N PHE A 141 -16.58 -16.21 -0.53
CA PHE A 141 -17.56 -15.15 -0.32
C PHE A 141 -18.14 -14.61 -1.63
N TYR A 142 -17.34 -14.59 -2.72
CA TYR A 142 -17.74 -14.03 -4.02
C TYR A 142 -18.12 -15.08 -5.06
N ARG A 143 -18.17 -16.34 -4.68
CA ARG A 143 -18.59 -17.40 -5.58
C ARG A 143 -20.10 -17.36 -5.94
#